data_2cc110405b51323773149c21cb3ac973
#
_entry.id   2cc110405b51323773149c21cb3ac973
#
_cell.length_a   1.000
_cell.length_b   1.000
_cell.length_c   1.000
_cell.angle_alpha   90.00
_cell.angle_beta   90.00
_cell.angle_gamma   90.00
#
_symmetry.space_group_name_H-M   'P 1'
#
loop_
_entity.id
_entity.type
_entity.pdbx_description
1 polymer ?
#
loop_
_entity_poly.entity_id
_entity_poly.type
_entity_poly.pdbx_seq_one_letter_code
_entity_poly.pdbx_strand_id
1 'polypeptide(L)'
;MQTAKKEQKMKENKRNYLDAQDLYDEYKKSVEDGQCTEKLGELFLTLTYHMLRSPNFNRYPKEVKEDLSGHAIVKLMKSLKTVKLEFTPHQIFNFATRTIYTAFLSELGRHYKYENTKRAATRKYLENSPFIDVRIRDQMISEIDSFEASLMEKKALRKK
;
A
#
# COMPACT_ATOMS: atom_id res chain seq x y z
N MET A 1 30.19 -5.77 29.16
CA MET A 1 28.75 -5.57 29.31
C MET A 1 28.03 -4.92 28.12
N GLN A 2 28.71 -4.12 27.29
CA GLN A 2 28.06 -3.48 26.10
C GLN A 2 27.87 -4.42 24.88
N THR A 3 28.69 -5.44 24.71
CA THR A 3 28.62 -6.42 23.64
C THR A 3 27.37 -7.31 23.76
N ALA A 4 27.06 -7.78 24.94
CA ALA A 4 25.88 -8.64 25.19
C ALA A 4 24.56 -7.90 24.95
N LYS A 5 24.47 -6.59 25.27
CA LYS A 5 23.30 -5.76 24.97
C LYS A 5 23.13 -5.48 23.46
N LYS A 6 24.23 -5.36 22.70
CA LYS A 6 24.20 -5.23 21.24
C LYS A 6 23.76 -6.53 20.57
N GLU A 7 24.21 -7.67 21.05
CA GLU A 7 23.82 -8.98 20.53
C GLU A 7 22.36 -9.32 20.86
N GLN A 8 21.86 -8.96 22.06
CA GLN A 8 20.43 -9.09 22.37
C GLN A 8 19.55 -8.17 21.51
N LYS A 9 19.96 -6.93 21.29
CA LYS A 9 19.23 -5.99 20.41
C LYS A 9 19.28 -6.41 18.93
N MET A 10 20.37 -7.06 18.48
CA MET A 10 20.43 -7.69 17.16
C MET A 10 19.59 -8.96 17.07
N LYS A 11 19.46 -9.75 18.14
CA LYS A 11 18.59 -10.92 18.21
C LYS A 11 17.09 -10.55 18.29
N GLU A 12 16.74 -9.46 18.99
CA GLU A 12 15.37 -8.93 19.02
C GLU A 12 14.96 -8.31 17.67
N ASN A 13 15.87 -7.62 16.98
CA ASN A 13 15.62 -7.14 15.62
C ASN A 13 15.52 -8.29 14.58
N LYS A 14 16.19 -9.43 14.81
CA LYS A 14 16.03 -10.62 13.97
C LYS A 14 14.71 -11.35 14.19
N ARG A 15 14.08 -11.24 15.37
CA ARG A 15 12.81 -11.92 15.68
C ARG A 15 11.58 -11.36 14.96
N ASN A 16 11.68 -10.15 14.42
CA ASN A 16 10.58 -9.51 13.65
C ASN A 16 10.85 -9.42 12.15
N TYR A 17 11.93 -10.00 11.67
CA TYR A 17 12.28 -10.00 10.24
C TYR A 17 11.88 -11.33 9.63
N LEU A 18 11.10 -11.25 8.57
CA LEU A 18 10.69 -12.41 7.79
C LEU A 18 11.92 -13.05 7.15
N ASP A 19 12.17 -14.35 7.40
CA ASP A 19 13.28 -15.05 6.77
C ASP A 19 12.95 -15.29 5.28
N ALA A 20 13.88 -14.95 4.41
CA ALA A 20 13.72 -15.16 2.97
C ALA A 20 13.63 -16.65 2.62
N GLN A 21 14.27 -17.52 3.41
CA GLN A 21 14.21 -18.96 3.22
C GLN A 21 12.84 -19.51 3.56
N ASP A 22 12.27 -19.11 4.70
CA ASP A 22 10.92 -19.52 5.11
C ASP A 22 9.87 -19.09 4.07
N LEU A 23 9.99 -17.87 3.55
CA LEU A 23 9.10 -17.38 2.50
C LEU A 23 9.23 -18.21 1.22
N TYR A 24 10.46 -18.55 0.83
CA TYR A 24 10.73 -19.35 -0.36
C TYR A 24 10.15 -20.76 -0.25
N ASP A 25 10.38 -21.43 0.87
CA ASP A 25 9.94 -22.81 1.08
C ASP A 25 8.41 -22.91 1.05
N GLU A 26 7.71 -21.99 1.75
CA GLU A 26 6.25 -21.94 1.71
C GLU A 26 5.70 -21.50 0.35
N TYR A 27 6.41 -20.61 -0.35
CA TYR A 27 6.04 -20.18 -1.69
C TYR A 27 6.12 -21.37 -2.67
N LYS A 28 7.23 -22.13 -2.64
CA LYS A 28 7.44 -23.31 -3.46
C LYS A 28 6.36 -24.36 -3.22
N LYS A 29 6.09 -24.68 -1.96
CA LYS A 29 5.03 -25.61 -1.56
C LYS A 29 3.66 -25.15 -2.09
N SER A 30 3.31 -23.87 -1.94
CA SER A 30 2.04 -23.32 -2.41
C SER A 30 1.90 -23.37 -3.93
N VAL A 31 3.01 -23.21 -4.68
CA VAL A 31 3.00 -23.33 -6.14
C VAL A 31 2.83 -24.79 -6.57
N GLU A 32 3.49 -25.73 -5.89
CA GLU A 32 3.38 -27.16 -6.15
C GLU A 32 1.98 -27.69 -5.83
N ASP A 33 1.38 -27.25 -4.71
CA ASP A 33 0.02 -27.62 -4.29
C ASP A 33 -1.08 -26.89 -5.11
N GLY A 34 -0.72 -25.87 -5.87
CA GLY A 34 -1.68 -25.02 -6.62
C GLY A 34 -2.57 -24.14 -5.75
N GLN A 35 -2.30 -24.06 -4.45
CA GLN A 35 -3.06 -23.31 -3.46
C GLN A 35 -2.14 -22.56 -2.50
N CYS A 36 -2.57 -21.38 -2.04
CA CYS A 36 -1.86 -20.65 -1.01
C CYS A 36 -2.01 -21.36 0.34
N THR A 37 -0.88 -21.77 0.93
CA THR A 37 -0.90 -22.32 2.30
C THR A 37 -1.24 -21.24 3.32
N GLU A 38 -1.85 -21.60 4.45
CA GLU A 38 -2.15 -20.67 5.54
C GLU A 38 -0.88 -19.93 6.01
N LYS A 39 0.21 -20.66 6.18
CA LYS A 39 1.50 -20.09 6.59
C LYS A 39 2.04 -19.07 5.56
N LEU A 40 1.92 -19.33 4.25
CA LEU A 40 2.30 -18.35 3.23
C LEU A 40 1.43 -17.10 3.32
N GLY A 41 0.13 -17.25 3.60
CA GLY A 41 -0.79 -16.13 3.82
C GLY A 41 -0.35 -15.26 5.00
N GLU A 42 0.04 -15.85 6.12
CA GLU A 42 0.58 -15.12 7.28
C GLU A 42 1.90 -14.41 6.98
N LEU A 43 2.80 -15.03 6.21
CA LEU A 43 4.04 -14.42 5.77
C LEU A 43 3.77 -13.21 4.86
N PHE A 44 2.82 -13.30 3.95
CA PHE A 44 2.40 -12.19 3.10
C PHE A 44 1.79 -11.05 3.91
N LEU A 45 0.94 -11.33 4.89
CA LEU A 45 0.39 -10.33 5.80
C LEU A 45 1.50 -9.63 6.58
N THR A 46 2.42 -10.40 7.16
CA THR A 46 3.56 -9.86 7.93
C THR A 46 4.41 -8.92 7.06
N LEU A 47 4.76 -9.33 5.84
CA LEU A 47 5.54 -8.51 4.92
C LEU A 47 4.79 -7.24 4.52
N THR A 48 3.50 -7.35 4.24
CA THR A 48 2.62 -6.24 3.86
C THR A 48 2.51 -5.22 4.99
N TYR A 49 2.25 -5.67 6.23
CA TYR A 49 2.20 -4.78 7.40
C TYR A 49 3.53 -4.10 7.69
N HIS A 50 4.63 -4.81 7.50
CA HIS A 50 5.96 -4.19 7.64
C HIS A 50 6.16 -3.04 6.64
N MET A 51 5.76 -3.24 5.39
CA MET A 51 5.83 -2.20 4.36
C MET A 51 4.90 -1.01 4.62
N LEU A 52 3.71 -1.24 5.19
CA LEU A 52 2.79 -0.15 5.60
C LEU A 52 3.34 0.73 6.71
N ARG A 53 4.28 0.23 7.52
CA ARG A 53 4.98 1.01 8.57
C ARG A 53 6.14 1.84 8.02
N SER A 54 6.53 1.64 6.76
CA SER A 54 7.61 2.42 6.15
C SER A 54 7.24 3.91 6.05
N PRO A 55 8.22 4.83 6.02
CA PRO A 55 7.97 6.27 5.95
C PRO A 55 7.10 6.70 4.77
N ASN A 56 7.11 5.92 3.69
CA ASN A 56 6.31 6.20 2.49
C ASN A 56 4.82 5.98 2.69
N PHE A 57 4.42 5.05 3.58
CA PHE A 57 3.03 4.61 3.73
C PHE A 57 2.46 4.80 5.13
N ASN A 58 3.28 5.03 6.16
CA ASN A 58 2.82 5.13 7.55
C ASN A 58 1.86 6.30 7.81
N ARG A 59 1.91 7.36 6.98
CA ARG A 59 1.11 8.58 7.11
C ARG A 59 -0.32 8.47 6.58
N TYR A 60 -0.65 7.39 5.86
CA TYR A 60 -2.00 7.21 5.34
C TYR A 60 -2.99 6.80 6.46
N PRO A 61 -4.28 7.22 6.38
CA PRO A 61 -5.32 6.79 7.29
C PRO A 61 -5.46 5.26 7.34
N LYS A 62 -6.08 4.77 8.41
CA LYS A 62 -6.25 3.33 8.64
C LYS A 62 -7.04 2.66 7.51
N GLU A 63 -8.12 3.28 7.06
CA GLU A 63 -8.99 2.80 6.00
C GLU A 63 -8.22 2.62 4.68
N VAL A 64 -7.41 3.61 4.32
CA VAL A 64 -6.54 3.53 3.13
C VAL A 64 -5.51 2.42 3.27
N LYS A 65 -4.92 2.23 4.46
CA LYS A 65 -3.97 1.14 4.71
C LYS A 65 -4.61 -0.24 4.60
N GLU A 66 -5.86 -0.38 5.02
CA GLU A 66 -6.63 -1.62 4.88
C GLU A 66 -6.86 -1.95 3.40
N ASP A 67 -7.24 -0.97 2.58
CA ASP A 67 -7.38 -1.13 1.13
C ASP A 67 -6.06 -1.48 0.46
N LEU A 68 -4.96 -0.80 0.82
CA LEU A 68 -3.62 -1.10 0.32
C LEU A 68 -3.22 -2.54 0.65
N SER A 69 -3.45 -2.96 1.90
CA SER A 69 -3.14 -4.32 2.36
C SER A 69 -3.93 -5.35 1.58
N GLY A 70 -5.26 -5.21 1.51
CA GLY A 70 -6.13 -6.13 0.78
C GLY A 70 -5.73 -6.27 -0.68
N HIS A 71 -5.46 -5.15 -1.36
CA HIS A 71 -5.04 -5.18 -2.77
C HIS A 71 -3.68 -5.86 -2.97
N ALA A 72 -2.72 -5.65 -2.06
CA ALA A 72 -1.41 -6.28 -2.12
C ALA A 72 -1.50 -7.81 -1.93
N ILE A 73 -2.27 -8.27 -0.94
CA ILE A 73 -2.49 -9.69 -0.70
C ILE A 73 -3.12 -10.37 -1.92
N VAL A 74 -4.15 -9.78 -2.51
CA VAL A 74 -4.77 -10.33 -3.72
C VAL A 74 -3.77 -10.43 -4.88
N LYS A 75 -2.90 -9.42 -5.06
CA LYS A 75 -1.86 -9.48 -6.10
C LYS A 75 -0.81 -10.54 -5.82
N LEU A 76 -0.37 -10.71 -4.56
CA LEU A 76 0.57 -11.76 -4.18
C LEU A 76 -0.02 -13.15 -4.41
N MET A 77 -1.28 -13.38 -4.02
CA MET A 77 -1.96 -14.67 -4.27
C MET A 77 -2.09 -14.97 -5.76
N LYS A 78 -2.41 -13.97 -6.58
CA LYS A 78 -2.46 -14.13 -8.05
C LYS A 78 -1.09 -14.44 -8.64
N SER A 79 -0.02 -13.95 -8.04
CA SER A 79 1.35 -14.17 -8.52
C SER A 79 1.83 -15.62 -8.37
N LEU A 80 1.23 -16.41 -7.47
CA LEU A 80 1.53 -17.84 -7.32
C LEU A 80 1.39 -18.61 -8.63
N LYS A 81 0.49 -18.17 -9.53
CA LYS A 81 0.26 -18.81 -10.83
C LYS A 81 1.29 -18.42 -11.90
N THR A 82 2.07 -17.39 -11.68
CA THR A 82 2.94 -16.77 -12.70
C THR A 82 4.43 -16.87 -12.40
N VAL A 83 4.79 -17.15 -11.14
CA VAL A 83 6.18 -17.21 -10.71
C VAL A 83 6.79 -18.55 -11.06
N LYS A 84 8.00 -18.52 -11.62
CA LYS A 84 8.79 -19.70 -11.91
C LYS A 84 9.53 -20.18 -10.66
N LEU A 85 9.56 -21.48 -10.44
CA LEU A 85 10.25 -22.13 -9.29
C LEU A 85 11.79 -22.06 -9.36
N GLU A 86 12.34 -21.49 -10.41
CA GLU A 86 13.79 -21.33 -10.61
C GLU A 86 14.41 -20.19 -9.79
N PHE A 87 13.59 -19.41 -9.08
CA PHE A 87 14.06 -18.28 -8.29
C PHE A 87 14.77 -18.75 -7.01
N THR A 88 15.77 -17.99 -6.59
CA THR A 88 16.41 -18.15 -5.29
C THR A 88 15.53 -17.52 -4.19
N PRO A 89 15.75 -17.88 -2.89
CA PRO A 89 15.00 -17.28 -1.77
C PRO A 89 15.04 -15.76 -1.78
N HIS A 90 16.19 -15.18 -2.06
CA HIS A 90 16.36 -13.72 -2.13
C HIS A 90 15.57 -13.07 -3.27
N GLN A 91 15.50 -13.75 -4.41
CA GLN A 91 14.71 -13.28 -5.55
C GLN A 91 13.20 -13.33 -5.28
N ILE A 92 12.71 -14.38 -4.59
CA ILE A 92 11.31 -14.47 -4.16
C ILE A 92 10.97 -13.36 -3.19
N PHE A 93 11.84 -13.10 -2.21
CA PHE A 93 11.64 -12.01 -1.26
C PHE A 93 11.55 -10.65 -1.97
N ASN A 94 12.48 -10.36 -2.87
CA ASN A 94 12.49 -9.13 -3.66
C ASN A 94 11.26 -9.02 -4.56
N PHE A 95 10.85 -10.12 -5.17
CA PHE A 95 9.65 -10.18 -6.00
C PHE A 95 8.39 -9.86 -5.18
N ALA A 96 8.22 -10.49 -4.01
CA ALA A 96 7.09 -10.24 -3.12
C ALA A 96 7.06 -8.77 -2.66
N THR A 97 8.19 -8.23 -2.21
CA THR A 97 8.33 -6.83 -1.79
C THR A 97 7.98 -5.86 -2.92
N ARG A 98 8.48 -6.10 -4.13
CA ARG A 98 8.18 -5.28 -5.30
C ARG A 98 6.70 -5.37 -5.69
N THR A 99 6.11 -6.55 -5.60
CA THR A 99 4.69 -6.77 -5.87
C THR A 99 3.82 -5.98 -4.91
N ILE A 100 4.11 -6.00 -3.61
CA ILE A 100 3.42 -5.20 -2.59
C ILE A 100 3.55 -3.71 -2.89
N TYR A 101 4.77 -3.23 -3.15
CA TYR A 101 5.03 -1.82 -3.42
C TYR A 101 4.24 -1.31 -4.63
N THR A 102 4.27 -2.05 -5.73
CA THR A 102 3.50 -1.70 -6.95
C THR A 102 2.00 -1.79 -6.74
N ALA A 103 1.53 -2.74 -5.91
CA ALA A 103 0.14 -2.83 -5.51
C ALA A 103 -0.31 -1.59 -4.75
N PHE A 104 0.48 -1.13 -3.78
CA PHE A 104 0.20 0.08 -3.01
C PHE A 104 0.13 1.31 -3.92
N LEU A 105 1.09 1.50 -4.81
CA LEU A 105 1.07 2.63 -5.75
C LEU A 105 -0.16 2.60 -6.67
N SER A 106 -0.53 1.41 -7.17
CA SER A 106 -1.72 1.23 -8.01
C SER A 106 -3.00 1.59 -7.26
N GLU A 107 -3.13 1.16 -6.01
CA GLU A 107 -4.30 1.42 -5.18
C GLU A 107 -4.41 2.89 -4.79
N LEU A 108 -3.30 3.51 -4.40
CA LEU A 108 -3.25 4.96 -4.16
C LEU A 108 -3.65 5.75 -5.42
N GLY A 109 -3.22 5.31 -6.60
CA GLY A 109 -3.63 5.92 -7.86
C GLY A 109 -5.14 5.86 -8.08
N ARG A 110 -5.79 4.71 -7.74
CA ARG A 110 -7.26 4.57 -7.78
C ARG A 110 -7.95 5.48 -6.78
N HIS A 111 -7.46 5.53 -5.55
CA HIS A 111 -7.98 6.43 -4.51
C HIS A 111 -7.97 7.88 -4.96
N TYR A 112 -6.83 8.36 -5.46
CA TYR A 112 -6.71 9.73 -5.97
C TYR A 112 -7.67 10.02 -7.13
N LYS A 113 -7.82 9.07 -8.06
CA LYS A 113 -8.75 9.20 -9.18
C LYS A 113 -10.20 9.28 -8.70
N TYR A 114 -10.58 8.43 -7.76
CA TYR A 114 -11.91 8.41 -7.18
C TYR A 114 -12.23 9.74 -6.48
N GLU A 115 -11.33 10.22 -5.62
CA GLU A 115 -11.51 11.50 -4.90
C GLU A 115 -11.59 12.70 -5.87
N ASN A 116 -10.81 12.70 -6.94
CA ASN A 116 -10.89 13.74 -7.96
C ASN A 116 -12.25 13.70 -8.69
N THR A 117 -12.72 12.51 -9.05
CA THR A 117 -14.03 12.35 -9.70
C THR A 117 -15.16 12.80 -8.78
N LYS A 118 -15.10 12.43 -7.51
CA LYS A 118 -16.08 12.84 -6.49
C LYS A 118 -16.13 14.36 -6.34
N ARG A 119 -14.97 15.03 -6.23
CA ARG A 119 -14.89 16.50 -6.15
C ARG A 119 -15.46 17.18 -7.40
N ALA A 120 -15.12 16.69 -8.58
CA ALA A 120 -15.66 17.23 -9.84
C ALA A 120 -17.19 17.09 -9.93
N ALA A 121 -17.72 15.94 -9.50
CA ALA A 121 -19.17 15.71 -9.45
C ALA A 121 -19.85 16.62 -8.42
N THR A 122 -19.25 16.79 -7.23
CA THR A 122 -19.76 17.71 -6.19
C THR A 122 -19.78 19.14 -6.70
N ARG A 123 -18.69 19.60 -7.33
CA ARG A 123 -18.62 20.95 -7.92
C ARG A 123 -19.73 21.16 -8.94
N LYS A 124 -19.90 20.25 -9.88
CA LYS A 124 -20.94 20.33 -10.91
C LYS A 124 -22.35 20.36 -10.29
N TYR A 125 -22.58 19.60 -9.22
CA TYR A 125 -23.85 19.62 -8.50
C TYR A 125 -24.09 20.98 -7.84
N LEU A 126 -23.09 21.54 -7.15
CA LEU A 126 -23.18 22.86 -6.50
C LEU A 126 -23.46 23.98 -7.53
N GLU A 127 -22.79 23.96 -8.68
CA GLU A 127 -22.96 24.95 -9.74
C GLU A 127 -24.36 24.93 -10.37
N ASN A 128 -24.97 23.75 -10.48
CA ASN A 128 -26.24 23.56 -11.20
C ASN A 128 -27.46 23.41 -10.27
N SER A 129 -27.28 23.37 -8.96
CA SER A 129 -28.42 23.17 -8.03
C SER A 129 -29.10 24.50 -7.69
N PRO A 130 -30.39 24.68 -8.04
CA PRO A 130 -31.15 25.88 -7.69
C PRO A 130 -31.56 25.92 -6.21
N PHE A 131 -31.41 24.83 -5.47
CA PHE A 131 -31.91 24.68 -4.09
C PHE A 131 -30.86 24.98 -3.03
N ILE A 132 -29.62 25.24 -3.43
CA ILE A 132 -28.53 25.53 -2.48
C ILE A 132 -28.40 27.04 -2.34
N ASP A 133 -28.35 27.52 -1.10
CA ASP A 133 -28.08 28.93 -0.80
C ASP A 133 -26.74 29.36 -1.46
N VAL A 134 -26.76 30.52 -2.10
CA VAL A 134 -25.65 31.07 -2.87
C VAL A 134 -24.38 31.15 -2.02
N ARG A 135 -24.50 31.57 -0.74
CA ARG A 135 -23.36 31.74 0.15
C ARG A 135 -22.71 30.39 0.49
N ILE A 136 -23.55 29.37 0.77
CA ILE A 136 -23.07 28.00 1.07
C ILE A 136 -22.39 27.41 -0.15
N ARG A 137 -23.01 27.59 -1.33
CA ARG A 137 -22.43 27.13 -2.61
C ARG A 137 -21.06 27.73 -2.86
N ASP A 138 -20.94 29.06 -2.77
CA ASP A 138 -19.70 29.78 -3.07
C ASP A 138 -18.59 29.42 -2.07
N GLN A 139 -18.95 29.22 -0.79
CA GLN A 139 -18.01 28.74 0.23
C GLN A 139 -17.49 27.33 -0.13
N MET A 140 -18.37 26.38 -0.44
CA MET A 140 -17.98 25.00 -0.76
C MET A 140 -17.14 24.91 -2.02
N ILE A 141 -17.45 25.72 -3.05
CA ILE A 141 -16.63 25.79 -4.28
C ILE A 141 -15.26 26.36 -3.95
N SER A 142 -15.17 27.41 -3.14
CA SER A 142 -13.89 28.00 -2.72
C SER A 142 -13.02 26.99 -1.93
N GLU A 143 -13.62 26.15 -1.08
CA GLU A 143 -12.90 25.08 -0.37
C GLU A 143 -12.34 24.03 -1.35
N ILE A 144 -13.11 23.63 -2.35
CA ILE A 144 -12.66 22.71 -3.42
C ILE A 144 -11.48 23.31 -4.18
N ASP A 145 -11.58 24.57 -4.60
CA ASP A 145 -10.53 25.26 -5.35
C ASP A 145 -9.23 25.41 -4.53
N SER A 146 -9.35 25.77 -3.27
CA SER A 146 -8.22 25.88 -2.35
C SER A 146 -7.51 24.54 -2.16
N PHE A 147 -8.27 23.46 -2.04
CA PHE A 147 -7.71 22.11 -1.93
C PHE A 147 -7.00 21.69 -3.21
N GLU A 148 -7.60 21.94 -4.38
CA GLU A 148 -7.00 21.62 -5.69
C GLU A 148 -5.69 22.40 -5.92
N ALA A 149 -5.67 23.69 -5.56
CA ALA A 149 -4.46 24.53 -5.62
C ALA A 149 -3.34 23.94 -4.75
N SER A 150 -3.65 23.51 -3.52
CA SER A 150 -2.68 22.89 -2.61
C SER A 150 -2.10 21.58 -3.15
N LEU A 151 -2.91 20.79 -3.87
CA LEU A 151 -2.45 19.56 -4.52
C LEU A 151 -1.52 19.83 -5.70
N MET A 152 -1.80 20.88 -6.48
CA MET A 152 -0.95 21.29 -7.61
C MET A 152 0.41 21.80 -7.13
N GLU A 153 0.44 22.59 -6.07
CA GLU A 153 1.67 23.07 -5.46
C GLU A 153 2.54 21.90 -4.95
N LYS A 154 1.95 20.94 -4.22
CA LYS A 154 2.65 19.75 -3.76
C LYS A 154 3.20 18.89 -4.91
N LYS A 155 2.50 18.82 -6.05
CA LYS A 155 2.98 18.13 -7.24
C LYS A 155 4.15 18.85 -7.89
N ALA A 156 4.13 20.18 -7.93
CA ALA A 156 5.20 21.00 -8.49
C ALA A 156 6.50 20.87 -7.68
N LEU A 157 6.41 20.85 -6.34
CA LEU A 157 7.56 20.68 -5.44
C LEU A 157 8.23 19.28 -5.54
N ARG A 158 7.49 18.24 -5.96
CA ARG A 158 8.05 16.89 -6.14
C ARG A 158 8.78 16.67 -7.47
N LYS A 159 8.66 17.62 -8.40
CA LYS A 159 9.32 17.55 -9.71
C LYS A 159 10.67 18.29 -9.74
N LYS A 160 11.01 19.01 -8.69
CA LYS A 160 12.32 19.61 -8.44
C LYS A 160 13.20 18.69 -7.58
#